data_2feaacfd25ce358c548e9f63adbd2f82
#
_entry.id   2feaacfd25ce358c548e9f63adbd2f82
#
_cell.length_a   1.000
_cell.length_b   1.000
_cell.length_c   1.000
_cell.angle_alpha   90.00
_cell.angle_beta   90.00
_cell.angle_gamma   90.00
#
_symmetry.space_group_name_H-M   'P 1'
#
loop_
_entity.id
_entity.type
_entity.pdbx_description
1 polymer ?
#
loop_
_entity_poly.entity_id
_entity_poly.type
_entity_poly.pdbx_seq_one_letter_code
_entity_poly.pdbx_strand_id
1 'polypeptide(L)'
;MSEENKQEKKWTEWSVVGMGDGTLRCRRTNVADDKDTEYRDPSRPSFSPEEIAAMIEFGSRGLMSAEDLAQQCYSNRYRAAAFHLCRLLNDEGK
;
A
#
# COMPACT_ATOMS: atom_id res chain seq x y z
N MET A 1 -2.91 -22.02 32.12
CA MET A 1 -2.94 -21.96 31.44
C MET A 1 -2.79 -21.58 30.63
N SER A 2 -2.31 -21.68 30.73
CA SER A 2 -1.95 -21.36 29.81
C SER A 2 -2.35 -20.79 29.16
N GLU A 3 -2.60 -20.55 29.03
CA GLU A 3 -3.00 -20.05 28.24
C GLU A 3 -2.75 -19.04 27.92
N GLU A 4 -2.33 -18.55 28.36
CA GLU A 4 -2.05 -17.57 28.12
C GLU A 4 -1.30 -17.16 27.18
N ASN A 5 -0.58 -17.42 27.08
CA ASN A 5 0.29 -17.09 26.15
C ASN A 5 -0.18 -17.16 24.86
N LYS A 6 -1.05 -17.84 24.66
CA LYS A 6 -1.53 -17.96 23.36
C LYS A 6 -2.08 -16.73 22.85
N GLN A 7 -2.40 -15.81 23.68
CA GLN A 7 -2.90 -14.63 23.15
C GLN A 7 -1.87 -13.75 22.68
N GLU A 8 -0.62 -13.99 22.97
CA GLU A 8 0.41 -13.08 22.56
C GLU A 8 1.09 -13.60 21.34
N LYS A 9 0.45 -13.47 20.22
CA LYS A 9 1.08 -13.77 18.95
C LYS A 9 2.19 -12.77 18.70
N LYS A 10 3.27 -13.25 18.17
CA LYS A 10 4.34 -12.37 17.72
C LYS A 10 4.23 -12.19 16.23
N TRP A 11 4.21 -10.96 15.79
CA TRP A 11 4.00 -10.61 14.41
C TRP A 11 5.26 -9.99 13.83
N THR A 12 5.49 -10.24 12.55
CA THR A 12 6.49 -9.47 11.81
C THR A 12 6.01 -8.04 11.69
N GLU A 13 6.90 -7.15 11.30
CA GLU A 13 6.48 -5.80 10.98
C GLU A 13 5.59 -5.82 9.77
N TRP A 14 4.77 -4.80 9.65
CA TRP A 14 3.96 -4.63 8.45
C TRP A 14 4.86 -4.25 7.28
N SER A 15 4.63 -4.86 6.14
CA SER A 15 5.37 -4.57 4.92
C SER A 15 4.43 -4.54 3.75
N VAL A 16 4.83 -3.84 2.71
CA VAL A 16 4.03 -3.72 1.50
C VAL A 16 4.26 -4.97 0.65
N VAL A 17 3.17 -5.58 0.19
CA VAL A 17 3.24 -6.73 -0.70
C VAL A 17 2.39 -6.46 -1.93
N GLY A 18 2.86 -6.94 -3.08
CA GLY A 18 2.08 -6.88 -4.31
C GLY A 18 1.18 -8.09 -4.40
N MET A 19 -0.08 -7.86 -4.70
CA MET A 19 -1.03 -8.93 -4.95
C MET A 19 -1.03 -9.23 -6.44
N GLY A 20 -1.36 -10.43 -6.80
CA GLY A 20 -1.29 -10.82 -8.20
C GLY A 20 -2.22 -10.06 -9.12
N ASP A 21 -3.17 -9.32 -8.55
CA ASP A 21 -4.14 -8.57 -9.34
C ASP A 21 -3.73 -7.12 -9.56
N GLY A 22 -2.50 -6.76 -9.21
CA GLY A 22 -2.01 -5.39 -9.42
C GLY A 22 -2.26 -4.46 -8.25
N THR A 23 -2.86 -4.94 -7.18
CA THR A 23 -3.06 -4.12 -5.99
C THR A 23 -1.91 -4.31 -5.03
N LEU A 24 -1.80 -3.37 -4.08
CA LEU A 24 -0.82 -3.45 -3.01
C LEU A 24 -1.57 -3.53 -1.69
N ARG A 25 -0.98 -4.25 -0.73
CA ARG A 25 -1.53 -4.33 0.61
C ARG A 25 -0.39 -4.29 1.61
N CYS A 26 -0.72 -3.91 2.83
CA CYS A 26 0.20 -4.08 3.95
C CYS A 26 -0.07 -5.45 4.56
N ARG A 27 0.98 -6.17 4.89
CA ARG A 27 0.87 -7.53 5.41
C ARG A 27 1.80 -7.71 6.58
N ARG A 28 1.33 -8.45 7.56
CA ARG A 28 2.21 -8.97 8.60
C ARG A 28 1.89 -10.44 8.80
N THR A 29 2.86 -11.19 9.31
CA THR A 29 2.75 -12.62 9.46
C THR A 29 3.08 -13.01 10.89
N ASN A 30 2.37 -14.01 11.39
CA ASN A 30 2.68 -14.58 12.70
C ASN A 30 4.01 -15.31 12.61
N VAL A 31 4.93 -14.96 13.50
CA VAL A 31 6.27 -15.53 13.48
C VAL A 31 6.25 -17.03 13.64
N ALA A 32 5.28 -17.54 14.41
CA ALA A 32 5.18 -18.97 14.70
C ALA A 32 4.40 -19.73 13.64
N ASP A 33 3.66 -19.05 12.77
CA ASP A 33 2.81 -19.73 11.80
C ASP A 33 2.70 -18.85 10.55
N ASP A 34 3.46 -19.17 9.53
CA ASP A 34 3.52 -18.35 8.33
C ASP A 34 2.23 -18.37 7.52
N LYS A 35 1.29 -19.23 7.86
CA LYS A 35 -0.02 -19.21 7.22
C LYS A 35 -0.98 -18.24 7.90
N ASP A 36 -0.63 -17.75 9.08
CA ASP A 36 -1.47 -16.83 9.83
C ASP A 36 -1.01 -15.42 9.48
N THR A 37 -1.66 -14.79 8.53
CA THR A 37 -1.27 -13.47 8.05
C THR A 37 -2.44 -12.51 8.18
N GLU A 38 -2.12 -11.25 8.32
CA GLU A 38 -3.10 -10.18 8.34
C GLU A 38 -2.79 -9.18 7.24
N TYR A 39 -3.83 -8.61 6.67
CA TYR A 39 -3.71 -7.65 5.58
C TYR A 39 -4.47 -6.39 5.92
N ARG A 40 -3.96 -5.26 5.44
CA ARG A 40 -4.67 -3.99 5.49
C ARG A 40 -4.53 -3.33 4.13
N ASP A 41 -5.61 -2.75 3.65
CA ASP A 41 -5.62 -2.10 2.36
C ASP A 41 -5.33 -0.61 2.52
N PRO A 42 -4.38 -0.07 1.75
CA PRO A 42 -4.18 1.38 1.76
C PRO A 42 -5.33 2.06 1.02
N SER A 43 -5.52 3.33 1.32
CA SER A 43 -6.50 4.12 0.59
C SER A 43 -6.05 4.27 -0.86
N ARG A 44 -6.99 4.12 -1.78
CA ARG A 44 -6.68 4.31 -3.18
C ARG A 44 -6.51 5.79 -3.46
N PRO A 45 -5.51 6.15 -4.25
CA PRO A 45 -5.29 7.55 -4.55
C PRO A 45 -6.38 8.11 -5.46
N SER A 46 -6.58 9.41 -5.35
CA SER A 46 -7.46 10.13 -6.26
C SER A 46 -6.75 11.39 -6.67
N PHE A 47 -7.23 12.01 -7.75
CA PHE A 47 -6.60 13.20 -8.28
C PHE A 47 -7.63 14.32 -8.35
N SER A 48 -7.19 15.52 -8.04
CA SER A 48 -8.03 16.70 -8.17
C SER A 48 -8.17 17.07 -9.65
N PRO A 49 -9.19 17.86 -9.99
CA PRO A 49 -9.32 18.32 -11.38
C PRO A 49 -8.08 19.06 -11.86
N GLU A 50 -7.40 19.82 -10.99
CA GLU A 50 -6.19 20.51 -11.35
C GLU A 50 -5.07 19.55 -11.68
N GLU A 51 -4.96 18.48 -10.90
CA GLU A 51 -3.95 17.48 -11.16
C GLU A 51 -4.21 16.76 -12.48
N ILE A 52 -5.48 16.44 -12.75
CA ILE A 52 -5.85 15.80 -14.00
C ILE A 52 -5.51 16.70 -15.18
N ALA A 53 -5.83 18.00 -15.07
CA ALA A 53 -5.53 18.95 -16.13
C ALA A 53 -4.04 19.05 -16.37
N ALA A 54 -3.24 19.05 -15.31
CA ALA A 54 -1.79 19.12 -15.44
C ALA A 54 -1.24 17.89 -16.16
N MET A 55 -1.79 16.71 -15.85
CA MET A 55 -1.34 15.47 -16.50
C MET A 55 -1.69 15.49 -17.99
N ILE A 56 -2.87 15.99 -18.34
CA ILE A 56 -3.28 16.09 -19.73
C ILE A 56 -2.35 17.04 -20.48
N GLU A 57 -2.05 18.17 -19.88
CA GLU A 57 -1.15 19.14 -20.52
C GLU A 57 0.23 18.55 -20.70
N PHE A 58 0.74 17.86 -19.70
CA PHE A 58 2.05 17.23 -19.81
C PHE A 58 2.05 16.21 -20.95
N GLY A 59 1.00 15.41 -21.04
CA GLY A 59 0.89 14.41 -22.11
C GLY A 59 0.82 15.04 -23.48
N SER A 60 0.22 16.23 -23.59
CA SER A 60 0.08 16.90 -24.89
C SER A 60 1.42 17.39 -25.42
N ARG A 61 2.45 17.44 -24.60
CA ARG A 61 3.78 17.84 -25.05
C ARG A 61 4.52 16.72 -25.77
N GLY A 62 3.89 15.53 -25.91
CA GLY A 62 4.47 14.46 -26.69
C GLY A 62 5.51 13.62 -26.00
N LEU A 63 5.73 13.84 -24.69
CA LEU A 63 6.72 13.06 -23.96
C LEU A 63 6.15 11.72 -23.53
N MET A 64 4.87 11.66 -23.28
CA MET A 64 4.21 10.47 -22.77
C MET A 64 2.72 10.69 -22.97
N SER A 65 1.96 9.63 -23.25
CA SER A 65 0.52 9.80 -23.38
C SER A 65 -0.07 10.16 -22.02
N ALA A 66 -1.20 10.87 -22.05
CA ALA A 66 -1.87 11.25 -20.83
C ALA A 66 -2.27 10.04 -20.02
N GLU A 67 -2.68 8.95 -20.69
CA GLU A 67 -3.09 7.74 -20.02
C GLU A 67 -1.91 7.07 -19.30
N ASP A 68 -0.76 7.01 -19.97
CA ASP A 68 0.43 6.41 -19.38
C ASP A 68 0.90 7.23 -18.19
N LEU A 69 0.86 8.55 -18.31
CA LEU A 69 1.27 9.42 -17.22
C LEU A 69 0.33 9.26 -16.03
N ALA A 70 -0.97 9.22 -16.29
CA ALA A 70 -1.95 9.04 -15.21
C ALA A 70 -1.75 7.71 -14.50
N GLN A 71 -1.48 6.65 -15.27
CA GLN A 71 -1.22 5.34 -14.68
C GLN A 71 0.03 5.36 -13.83
N GLN A 72 1.08 6.00 -14.29
CA GLN A 72 2.32 6.08 -13.54
C GLN A 72 2.14 6.88 -12.26
N CYS A 73 1.45 8.01 -12.34
CA CYS A 73 1.18 8.82 -11.16
C CYS A 73 0.31 8.07 -10.15
N TYR A 74 -0.68 7.33 -10.64
CA TYR A 74 -1.52 6.52 -9.77
C TYR A 74 -0.68 5.47 -9.05
N SER A 75 0.16 4.76 -9.80
CA SER A 75 0.99 3.70 -9.22
C SER A 75 1.94 4.26 -8.17
N ASN A 76 2.56 5.41 -8.45
CA ASN A 76 3.49 6.00 -7.50
C ASN A 76 2.77 6.45 -6.24
N ARG A 77 1.59 7.06 -6.40
CA ARG A 77 0.83 7.55 -5.26
C ARG A 77 0.28 6.40 -4.43
N TYR A 78 -0.16 5.34 -5.09
CA TYR A 78 -0.68 4.16 -4.41
C TYR A 78 0.44 3.49 -3.60
N ARG A 79 1.63 3.38 -4.19
CA ARG A 79 2.76 2.79 -3.48
C ARG A 79 3.13 3.65 -2.27
N ALA A 80 3.15 4.97 -2.42
CA ALA A 80 3.45 5.85 -1.31
C ALA A 80 2.41 5.70 -0.20
N ALA A 81 1.14 5.57 -0.56
CA ALA A 81 0.09 5.38 0.43
C ALA A 81 0.26 4.06 1.18
N ALA A 82 0.66 3.00 0.47
CA ALA A 82 0.86 1.71 1.09
C ALA A 82 2.02 1.75 2.08
N PHE A 83 3.14 2.37 1.71
CA PHE A 83 4.27 2.49 2.62
C PHE A 83 3.93 3.36 3.81
N HIS A 84 3.18 4.43 3.60
CA HIS A 84 2.76 5.30 4.69
C HIS A 84 1.87 4.54 5.68
N LEU A 85 0.94 3.74 5.16
CA LEU A 85 0.07 2.94 6.03
C LEU A 85 0.88 1.95 6.85
N CYS A 86 1.83 1.27 6.22
CA CYS A 86 2.68 0.33 6.95
C CYS A 86 3.44 1.01 8.07
N ARG A 87 3.94 2.22 7.82
CA ARG A 87 4.63 2.97 8.85
C ARG A 87 3.72 3.29 10.02
N LEU A 88 2.49 3.72 9.72
CA LEU A 88 1.53 4.03 10.77
C LEU A 88 1.19 2.79 11.59
N LEU A 89 0.97 1.67 10.92
CA LEU A 89 0.62 0.43 11.60
C LEU A 89 1.77 -0.05 12.49
N ASN A 90 2.99 0.06 12.01
CA ASN A 90 4.15 -0.34 12.79
C ASN A 90 4.32 0.58 14.01
N ASP A 91 4.07 1.87 13.84
CA ASP A 91 4.18 2.80 14.95
C ASP A 91 3.10 2.55 15.99
N GLU A 92 1.90 2.19 15.56
CA GLU A 92 0.82 1.87 16.51
C GLU A 92 1.15 0.65 17.34
N GLY A 93 1.91 -0.27 16.78
CA GLY A 93 2.26 -1.50 17.48
C GLY A 93 3.34 -1.32 18.52
N LYS A 94 3.89 -0.12 18.63
CA LYS A 94 4.92 0.17 19.63
C LYS A 94 4.31 0.89 20.85
#